data_29e7253a91b8b64840ba713457ebe91e
#
_entry.id   29e7253a91b8b64840ba713457ebe91e
#
_cell.length_a   1.000
_cell.length_b   1.000
_cell.length_c   1.000
_cell.angle_alpha   90.00
_cell.angle_beta   90.00
_cell.angle_gamma   90.00
#
_symmetry.space_group_name_H-M   'P 1'
#
loop_
_entity.id
_entity.type
_entity.pdbx_description
1 polymer ?
#
loop_
_entity_poly.entity_id
_entity_poly.type
_entity_poly.pdbx_seq_one_letter_code
_entity_poly.pdbx_strand_id
1 'polypeptide(L)'
;TQSLGHEQASRFNVGIDATLFGGLNLSLDYYYQHRYNIWYSTAGSYTGVFGLTAPYENVGVIDSKGFDISADYTKEINKDLTVSLGASLTLNKSIVKEQAEAPQLFANTSSTGERYGQAFGYVANGFFQKSDDVNGDGIISAAEMQQKGYPVQSFTTVYPGDVKYVDLTNDGIIDANDRKAIGYSTTAPDL
;
A
#
# COMPACT_ATOMS: atom_id res chain seq x y z
N THR A 1 -24.28 22.39 11.50
CA THR A 1 -22.83 22.12 11.76
C THR A 1 -22.74 20.74 12.40
N GLN A 2 -22.28 19.77 11.65
CA GLN A 2 -22.01 18.42 12.19
C GLN A 2 -20.82 18.55 13.16
N SER A 3 -21.03 18.17 14.41
CA SER A 3 -19.94 18.18 15.42
C SER A 3 -19.01 17.00 15.12
N LEU A 4 -17.74 17.30 14.81
CA LEU A 4 -16.72 16.27 14.67
C LEU A 4 -16.47 15.64 16.05
N GLY A 5 -16.57 14.31 16.13
CA GLY A 5 -16.22 13.52 17.30
C GLY A 5 -14.73 13.23 17.37
N HIS A 6 -14.29 12.62 18.47
CA HIS A 6 -12.92 12.13 18.60
C HIS A 6 -12.77 10.78 17.90
N GLU A 7 -11.59 10.55 17.32
CA GLU A 7 -11.15 9.23 16.90
C GLU A 7 -11.09 8.28 18.12
N GLN A 8 -11.49 7.04 17.93
CA GLN A 8 -11.55 6.02 18.97
C GLN A 8 -10.79 4.77 18.53
N ALA A 9 -10.25 4.04 19.51
CA ALA A 9 -9.56 2.78 19.26
C ALA A 9 -9.89 1.75 20.34
N SER A 10 -10.23 0.55 19.90
CA SER A 10 -10.25 -0.66 20.72
C SER A 10 -9.00 -1.47 20.43
N ARG A 11 -8.28 -1.87 21.49
CA ARG A 11 -7.07 -2.68 21.35
C ARG A 11 -7.15 -3.95 22.20
N PHE A 12 -6.76 -5.04 21.60
CA PHE A 12 -6.50 -6.31 22.27
C PHE A 12 -5.02 -6.64 22.11
N ASN A 13 -4.38 -7.06 23.20
CA ASN A 13 -2.98 -7.50 23.20
C ASN A 13 -2.84 -8.75 24.08
N VAL A 14 -2.07 -9.72 23.61
CA VAL A 14 -1.70 -10.92 24.37
C VAL A 14 -0.24 -11.25 24.08
N GLY A 15 0.53 -11.47 25.14
CA GLY A 15 1.95 -11.75 25.05
C GLY A 15 2.36 -12.94 25.91
N ILE A 16 3.50 -13.51 25.55
CA ILE A 16 4.16 -14.58 26.28
C ILE A 16 5.64 -14.22 26.40
N ASP A 17 6.13 -14.21 27.63
CA ASP A 17 7.55 -14.06 27.94
C ASP A 17 8.09 -15.39 28.49
N ALA A 18 9.26 -15.79 28.02
CA ALA A 18 9.92 -17.01 28.45
C ALA A 18 11.42 -16.82 28.60
N THR A 19 11.99 -17.31 29.68
CA THR A 19 13.43 -17.40 29.86
C THR A 19 13.87 -18.86 29.75
N LEU A 20 14.72 -19.16 28.79
CA LEU A 20 15.16 -20.50 28.43
C LEU A 20 16.68 -20.61 28.53
N PHE A 21 17.15 -21.83 28.79
CA PHE A 21 18.57 -22.17 28.73
C PHE A 21 19.52 -21.25 29.52
N GLY A 22 19.03 -20.67 30.62
CA GLY A 22 19.86 -19.85 31.52
C GLY A 22 20.42 -18.55 30.95
N GLY A 23 19.76 -17.97 29.96
CA GLY A 23 20.21 -16.69 29.37
C GLY A 23 19.49 -16.24 28.13
N LEU A 24 18.59 -17.04 27.58
CA LEU A 24 17.76 -16.68 26.44
C LEU A 24 16.39 -16.19 26.92
N ASN A 25 16.11 -14.91 26.72
CA ASN A 25 14.82 -14.31 26.95
C ASN A 25 14.10 -14.19 25.62
N LEU A 26 12.88 -14.70 25.56
CA LEU A 26 12.00 -14.62 24.39
C LEU A 26 10.74 -13.87 24.80
N SER A 27 10.29 -12.93 23.96
CA SER A 27 9.00 -12.27 24.07
C SER A 27 8.28 -12.39 22.75
N LEU A 28 7.00 -12.75 22.80
CA LEU A 28 6.11 -12.84 21.68
C LEU A 28 4.80 -12.17 22.04
N ASP A 29 4.47 -11.11 21.34
CA ASP A 29 3.23 -10.35 21.50
C ASP A 29 2.41 -10.41 20.21
N TYR A 30 1.11 -10.67 20.36
CA TYR A 30 0.13 -10.46 19.31
C TYR A 30 -0.77 -9.32 19.69
N TYR A 31 -1.03 -8.40 18.75
CA TYR A 31 -1.97 -7.33 18.94
C TYR A 31 -2.99 -7.24 17.80
N TYR A 32 -4.18 -6.76 18.17
CA TYR A 32 -5.24 -6.34 17.26
C TYR A 32 -5.78 -5.00 17.71
N GLN A 33 -5.90 -4.06 16.79
CA GLN A 33 -6.43 -2.72 17.04
C GLN A 33 -7.50 -2.40 16.00
N HIS A 34 -8.67 -2.02 16.47
CA HIS A 34 -9.76 -1.48 15.68
C HIS A 34 -9.85 0.01 15.94
N ARG A 35 -9.52 0.85 14.95
CA ARG A 35 -9.64 2.32 15.00
C ARG A 35 -10.84 2.74 14.18
N TYR A 36 -11.69 3.58 14.74
CA TYR A 36 -12.92 4.05 14.10
C TYR A 36 -13.19 5.51 14.43
N ASN A 37 -14.18 6.11 13.76
CA ASN A 37 -14.45 7.55 13.80
C ASN A 37 -13.23 8.37 13.35
N ILE A 38 -12.40 7.85 12.44
CA ILE A 38 -11.26 8.57 11.89
C ILE A 38 -11.77 9.66 10.97
N TRP A 39 -11.17 10.83 11.06
CA TRP A 39 -11.56 11.96 10.23
C TRP A 39 -11.06 11.80 8.80
N TYR A 40 -11.99 11.82 7.86
CA TYR A 40 -11.69 11.87 6.45
C TYR A 40 -12.32 13.10 5.80
N SER A 41 -11.60 13.71 4.85
CA SER A 41 -12.16 14.74 3.97
C SER A 41 -13.11 14.07 2.97
N THR A 42 -14.32 14.58 2.88
CA THR A 42 -15.32 14.09 1.92
C THR A 42 -15.19 14.74 0.54
N ALA A 43 -14.06 15.39 0.25
CA ALA A 43 -13.82 16.11 -1.02
C ALA A 43 -14.04 15.24 -2.27
N GLY A 44 -13.76 13.95 -2.18
CA GLY A 44 -14.02 13.01 -3.27
C GLY A 44 -15.51 12.66 -3.50
N SER A 45 -16.37 12.91 -2.50
CA SER A 45 -17.81 12.60 -2.57
C SER A 45 -18.67 13.78 -3.05
N TYR A 46 -18.09 14.98 -3.13
CA TYR A 46 -18.81 16.19 -3.58
C TYR A 46 -18.28 16.65 -4.93
N THR A 47 -19.19 17.00 -5.83
CA THR A 47 -18.80 17.63 -7.10
C THR A 47 -18.31 19.05 -6.85
N GLY A 48 -17.18 19.45 -7.47
CA GLY A 48 -16.56 20.76 -7.29
C GLY A 48 -17.43 21.97 -7.71
N VAL A 49 -18.64 21.71 -8.22
CA VAL A 49 -19.63 22.73 -8.61
C VAL A 49 -20.17 23.52 -7.42
N PHE A 50 -20.07 22.99 -6.19
CA PHE A 50 -20.62 23.68 -5.00
C PHE A 50 -19.80 24.87 -4.51
N GLY A 51 -18.55 25.04 -4.97
CA GLY A 51 -17.69 26.15 -4.55
C GLY A 51 -17.38 26.21 -3.05
N LEU A 52 -17.72 25.17 -2.30
CA LEU A 52 -17.49 25.06 -0.86
C LEU A 52 -16.39 24.01 -0.59
N THR A 53 -15.60 24.27 0.45
CA THR A 53 -14.65 23.27 0.95
C THR A 53 -15.43 22.09 1.51
N ALA A 54 -15.12 20.87 1.06
CA ALA A 54 -15.75 19.67 1.56
C ALA A 54 -15.51 19.51 3.08
N PRO A 55 -16.53 19.15 3.84
CA PRO A 55 -16.39 18.94 5.27
C PRO A 55 -15.54 17.70 5.57
N TYR A 56 -15.05 17.64 6.80
CA TYR A 56 -14.51 16.39 7.37
C TYR A 56 -15.63 15.65 8.06
N GLU A 57 -15.60 14.32 7.97
CA GLU A 57 -16.55 13.43 8.63
C GLU A 57 -15.81 12.30 9.37
N ASN A 58 -16.41 11.81 10.44
CA ASN A 58 -15.90 10.69 11.24
C ASN A 58 -16.35 9.35 10.64
N VAL A 59 -15.85 9.00 9.48
CA VAL A 59 -16.28 7.80 8.72
C VAL A 59 -15.19 6.75 8.57
N GLY A 60 -13.95 7.06 8.94
CA GLY A 60 -12.84 6.16 8.73
C GLY A 60 -12.77 5.01 9.73
N VAL A 61 -12.48 3.82 9.23
CA VAL A 61 -12.23 2.61 10.03
C VAL A 61 -10.99 1.91 9.50
N ILE A 62 -10.04 1.63 10.41
CA ILE A 62 -8.80 0.92 10.10
C ILE A 62 -8.63 -0.21 11.12
N ASP A 63 -8.42 -1.42 10.62
CA ASP A 63 -8.03 -2.58 11.40
C ASP A 63 -6.53 -2.82 11.26
N SER A 64 -5.83 -2.88 12.39
CA SER A 64 -4.40 -3.18 12.45
C SER A 64 -4.18 -4.42 13.30
N LYS A 65 -3.31 -5.32 12.84
CA LYS A 65 -2.88 -6.50 13.59
C LYS A 65 -1.43 -6.80 13.32
N GLY A 66 -0.78 -7.40 14.29
CA GLY A 66 0.63 -7.72 14.14
C GLY A 66 1.16 -8.62 15.22
N PHE A 67 2.45 -8.94 15.05
CA PHE A 67 3.25 -9.67 16.01
C PHE A 67 4.53 -8.89 16.29
N ASP A 68 4.88 -8.80 17.55
CA ASP A 68 6.18 -8.33 18.01
C ASP A 68 6.90 -9.53 18.63
N ILE A 69 8.10 -9.80 18.13
CA ILE A 69 8.93 -10.92 18.56
C ILE A 69 10.26 -10.35 18.96
N SER A 70 10.75 -10.67 20.16
CA SER A 70 12.10 -10.37 20.56
C SER A 70 12.79 -11.58 21.16
N ALA A 71 14.10 -11.65 20.92
CA ALA A 71 14.97 -12.69 21.48
C ALA A 71 16.27 -12.05 21.94
N ASP A 72 16.58 -12.17 23.21
CA ASP A 72 17.79 -11.64 23.81
C ASP A 72 18.52 -12.78 24.52
N TYR A 73 19.78 -13.02 24.14
CA TYR A 73 20.63 -14.01 24.75
C TYR A 73 21.85 -13.34 25.39
N THR A 74 22.07 -13.61 26.67
CA THR A 74 23.25 -13.13 27.40
C THR A 74 23.95 -14.32 28.03
N LYS A 75 25.25 -14.39 27.80
CA LYS A 75 26.11 -15.44 28.36
C LYS A 75 27.38 -14.85 28.92
N GLU A 76 27.66 -15.16 30.16
CA GLU A 76 28.94 -14.92 30.83
C GLU A 76 29.90 -16.05 30.38
N ILE A 77 30.94 -15.68 29.62
CA ILE A 77 31.95 -16.63 29.11
C ILE A 77 32.97 -16.90 30.21
N ASN A 78 33.39 -15.81 30.88
CA ASN A 78 34.26 -15.84 32.05
C ASN A 78 34.03 -14.57 32.90
N LYS A 79 34.78 -14.39 33.99
CA LYS A 79 34.60 -13.25 34.92
C LYS A 79 34.77 -11.87 34.26
N ASP A 80 35.51 -11.80 33.16
CA ASP A 80 35.86 -10.55 32.49
C ASP A 80 35.13 -10.37 31.14
N LEU A 81 34.40 -11.38 30.68
CA LEU A 81 33.74 -11.36 29.37
C LEU A 81 32.30 -11.87 29.43
N THR A 82 31.40 -10.95 29.16
CA THR A 82 29.97 -11.26 28.93
C THR A 82 29.61 -10.93 27.48
N VAL A 83 28.94 -11.85 26.81
CA VAL A 83 28.46 -11.66 25.43
C VAL A 83 26.95 -11.59 25.45
N SER A 84 26.41 -10.56 24.81
CA SER A 84 24.97 -10.36 24.64
C SER A 84 24.64 -10.24 23.15
N LEU A 85 23.58 -10.92 22.71
CA LEU A 85 23.05 -10.85 21.35
C LEU A 85 21.54 -10.69 21.45
N GLY A 86 21.00 -9.67 20.75
CA GLY A 86 19.58 -9.41 20.71
C GLY A 86 19.08 -9.27 19.27
N ALA A 87 17.86 -9.71 19.03
CA ALA A 87 17.15 -9.53 17.78
C ALA A 87 15.67 -9.24 18.05
N SER A 88 15.07 -8.36 17.25
CA SER A 88 13.64 -8.08 17.30
C SER A 88 13.06 -8.06 15.89
N LEU A 89 11.81 -8.53 15.77
CA LEU A 89 11.04 -8.55 14.53
C LEU A 89 9.63 -8.07 14.83
N THR A 90 9.18 -7.05 14.13
CA THR A 90 7.81 -6.55 14.16
C THR A 90 7.15 -6.82 12.81
N LEU A 91 6.04 -7.53 12.84
CA LEU A 91 5.18 -7.75 11.67
C LEU A 91 3.88 -7.01 11.87
N ASN A 92 3.52 -6.11 10.95
CA ASN A 92 2.30 -5.32 11.04
C ASN A 92 1.51 -5.34 9.74
N LYS A 93 0.19 -5.44 9.84
CA LYS A 93 -0.74 -5.27 8.73
C LYS A 93 -1.92 -4.41 9.15
N SER A 94 -2.05 -3.24 8.52
CA SER A 94 -3.17 -2.31 8.71
C SER A 94 -4.00 -2.25 7.44
N ILE A 95 -5.31 -2.49 7.55
CA ILE A 95 -6.25 -2.51 6.42
C ILE A 95 -7.26 -1.39 6.61
N VAL A 96 -7.47 -0.60 5.57
CA VAL A 96 -8.55 0.39 5.51
C VAL A 96 -9.87 -0.34 5.29
N LYS A 97 -10.76 -0.30 6.28
CA LYS A 97 -12.08 -0.94 6.19
C LYS A 97 -13.13 -0.01 5.63
N GLU A 98 -13.10 1.24 6.07
CA GLU A 98 -14.02 2.28 5.64
C GLU A 98 -13.28 3.61 5.54
N GLN A 99 -13.63 4.39 4.55
CA GLN A 99 -13.15 5.77 4.35
C GLN A 99 -14.10 6.53 3.43
N ALA A 100 -14.01 7.86 3.43
CA ALA A 100 -14.76 8.72 2.51
C ALA A 100 -14.12 8.71 1.11
N GLU A 101 -14.08 7.54 0.47
CA GLU A 101 -13.58 7.38 -0.89
C GLU A 101 -14.69 7.68 -1.89
N ALA A 102 -14.37 8.47 -2.94
CA ALA A 102 -15.30 8.65 -4.05
C ALA A 102 -15.62 7.28 -4.68
N PRO A 103 -16.86 7.06 -5.14
CA PRO A 103 -17.18 5.84 -5.87
C PRO A 103 -16.21 5.62 -7.03
N GLN A 104 -15.47 4.53 -6.98
CA GLN A 104 -14.54 4.15 -8.04
C GLN A 104 -15.28 3.43 -9.16
N LEU A 105 -15.00 3.80 -10.41
CA LEU A 105 -15.59 3.14 -11.57
C LEU A 105 -15.11 1.70 -11.70
N PHE A 106 -13.84 1.46 -11.31
CA PHE A 106 -13.18 0.16 -11.39
C PHE A 106 -12.69 -0.27 -10.01
N ALA A 107 -12.93 -1.52 -9.64
CA ALA A 107 -12.57 -2.05 -8.33
C ALA A 107 -11.04 -2.07 -8.08
N ASN A 108 -10.23 -2.17 -9.14
CA ASN A 108 -8.77 -2.17 -9.04
C ASN A 108 -8.18 -0.83 -8.58
N THR A 109 -8.94 0.27 -8.64
CA THR A 109 -8.49 1.60 -8.21
C THR A 109 -8.95 1.95 -6.78
N SER A 110 -9.80 1.12 -6.16
CA SER A 110 -10.26 1.35 -4.79
C SER A 110 -9.15 1.12 -3.78
N SER A 111 -8.98 2.06 -2.86
CA SER A 111 -8.09 1.95 -1.71
C SER A 111 -8.77 1.38 -0.46
N THR A 112 -10.11 1.36 -0.44
CA THR A 112 -10.89 0.68 0.61
C THR A 112 -10.73 -0.84 0.47
N GLY A 113 -10.33 -1.49 1.56
CA GLY A 113 -9.99 -2.91 1.57
C GLY A 113 -8.49 -3.21 1.41
N GLU A 114 -7.72 -2.22 0.97
CA GLU A 114 -6.28 -2.32 0.82
C GLU A 114 -5.50 -1.94 2.10
N ARG A 115 -4.20 -2.13 2.09
CA ARG A 115 -3.33 -1.70 3.20
C ARG A 115 -3.34 -0.19 3.36
N TYR A 116 -3.28 0.28 4.58
CA TYR A 116 -3.08 1.70 4.86
C TYR A 116 -1.76 2.19 4.25
N GLY A 117 -1.83 3.24 3.41
CA GLY A 117 -0.68 3.74 2.66
C GLY A 117 -0.26 2.85 1.48
N GLN A 118 -1.16 2.01 0.95
CA GLN A 118 -0.92 1.17 -0.22
C GLN A 118 -0.52 2.01 -1.43
N ALA A 119 0.57 1.60 -2.09
CA ALA A 119 0.96 2.18 -3.36
C ALA A 119 0.09 1.63 -4.50
N PHE A 120 -0.32 2.53 -5.41
CA PHE A 120 -1.05 2.18 -6.62
C PHE A 120 -0.20 2.52 -7.85
N GLY A 121 -0.11 1.60 -8.77
CA GLY A 121 0.66 1.77 -10.00
C GLY A 121 0.21 0.85 -11.11
N TYR A 122 0.85 1.01 -12.26
CA TYR A 122 0.61 0.19 -13.43
C TYR A 122 1.34 -1.15 -13.35
N VAL A 123 0.75 -2.17 -13.95
CA VAL A 123 1.36 -3.50 -14.04
C VAL A 123 2.18 -3.60 -15.30
N ALA A 124 3.47 -3.90 -15.16
CA ALA A 124 4.36 -4.08 -16.30
C ALA A 124 4.01 -5.35 -17.09
N ASN A 125 4.03 -5.24 -18.43
CA ASN A 125 3.82 -6.33 -19.38
C ASN A 125 4.98 -6.39 -20.40
N GLY A 126 6.21 -6.35 -19.89
CA GLY A 126 7.41 -6.37 -20.72
C GLY A 126 7.84 -4.98 -21.21
N PHE A 127 8.62 -4.96 -22.30
CA PHE A 127 9.20 -3.75 -22.85
C PHE A 127 8.85 -3.60 -24.33
N PHE A 128 8.74 -2.36 -24.78
CA PHE A 128 8.64 -2.04 -26.19
C PHE A 128 9.96 -2.40 -26.89
N GLN A 129 9.85 -3.03 -28.04
CA GLN A 129 11.01 -3.46 -28.85
C GLN A 129 11.29 -2.45 -29.97
N LYS A 130 12.49 -2.47 -30.54
CA LYS A 130 12.82 -1.70 -31.75
C LYS A 130 11.90 -2.01 -32.93
N SER A 131 11.37 -3.24 -33.00
CA SER A 131 10.43 -3.68 -34.03
C SER A 131 9.00 -3.12 -33.84
N ASP A 132 8.74 -2.46 -32.71
CA ASP A 132 7.46 -1.79 -32.45
C ASP A 132 7.45 -0.36 -33.02
N ASP A 133 8.63 0.24 -33.24
CA ASP A 133 8.86 1.45 -34.02
C ASP A 133 8.85 1.06 -35.51
N VAL A 134 7.70 1.19 -36.14
CA VAL A 134 7.48 0.71 -37.52
C VAL A 134 8.07 1.67 -38.56
N ASN A 135 8.04 2.97 -38.28
CA ASN A 135 8.53 4.00 -39.19
C ASN A 135 10.02 4.32 -39.01
N GLY A 136 10.64 3.86 -37.89
CA GLY A 136 12.06 4.00 -37.60
C GLY A 136 12.48 5.40 -37.13
N ASP A 137 11.53 6.19 -36.61
CA ASP A 137 11.82 7.56 -36.13
C ASP A 137 12.32 7.60 -34.68
N GLY A 138 12.37 6.44 -34.02
CA GLY A 138 12.82 6.28 -32.64
C GLY A 138 11.71 6.50 -31.60
N ILE A 139 10.47 6.76 -32.01
CA ILE A 139 9.31 6.98 -31.14
C ILE A 139 8.24 5.94 -31.51
N ILE A 140 7.59 5.38 -30.52
CA ILE A 140 6.47 4.46 -30.74
C ILE A 140 5.18 5.24 -30.58
N SER A 141 4.55 5.60 -31.68
CA SER A 141 3.32 6.38 -31.71
C SER A 141 2.09 5.57 -31.30
N ALA A 142 0.99 6.25 -30.98
CA ALA A 142 -0.28 5.61 -30.69
C ALA A 142 -0.77 4.74 -31.83
N ALA A 143 -0.56 5.16 -33.09
CA ALA A 143 -0.94 4.40 -34.28
C ALA A 143 -0.16 3.08 -34.38
N GLU A 144 1.14 3.12 -34.08
CA GLU A 144 1.99 1.92 -34.10
C GLU A 144 1.64 0.96 -32.97
N MET A 145 1.31 1.48 -31.76
CA MET A 145 0.80 0.65 -30.66
C MET A 145 -0.48 -0.08 -31.09
N GLN A 146 -1.45 0.63 -31.67
CA GLN A 146 -2.70 0.05 -32.16
C GLN A 146 -2.45 -0.97 -33.28
N GLN A 147 -1.54 -0.68 -34.24
CA GLN A 147 -1.19 -1.60 -35.32
C GLN A 147 -0.58 -2.91 -34.77
N LYS A 148 0.12 -2.85 -33.65
CA LYS A 148 0.71 -4.01 -32.97
C LYS A 148 -0.28 -4.70 -32.00
N GLY A 149 -1.49 -4.16 -31.84
CA GLY A 149 -2.48 -4.67 -30.87
C GLY A 149 -2.14 -4.37 -29.41
N TYR A 150 -1.37 -3.32 -29.17
CA TYR A 150 -1.06 -2.85 -27.81
C TYR A 150 -2.03 -1.74 -27.40
N PRO A 151 -2.34 -1.62 -26.09
CA PRO A 151 -3.05 -0.46 -25.59
C PRO A 151 -2.20 0.80 -25.74
N VAL A 152 -2.85 1.93 -25.94
CA VAL A 152 -2.19 3.21 -26.15
C VAL A 152 -1.72 3.80 -24.81
N GLN A 153 -0.43 4.08 -24.68
CA GLN A 153 0.16 4.80 -23.54
C GLN A 153 0.37 6.26 -23.94
N SER A 154 -0.59 7.14 -23.63
CA SER A 154 -0.56 8.54 -24.05
C SER A 154 -0.03 9.52 -22.99
N PHE A 155 0.26 9.08 -21.79
CA PHE A 155 0.73 9.93 -20.70
C PHE A 155 2.22 10.29 -20.78
N THR A 156 2.96 9.69 -21.72
CA THR A 156 4.37 10.00 -22.00
C THR A 156 4.70 9.65 -23.45
N THR A 157 5.77 10.23 -24.00
CA THR A 157 6.34 9.77 -25.26
C THR A 157 6.99 8.42 -25.02
N VAL A 158 6.71 7.45 -25.86
CA VAL A 158 7.17 6.07 -25.72
C VAL A 158 8.32 5.79 -26.70
N TYR A 159 9.35 5.15 -26.20
CA TYR A 159 10.54 4.77 -26.94
C TYR A 159 10.76 3.25 -26.88
N PRO A 160 11.49 2.68 -27.87
CA PRO A 160 12.00 1.32 -27.72
C PRO A 160 12.81 1.15 -26.45
N GLY A 161 12.44 0.16 -25.62
CA GLY A 161 13.02 -0.08 -24.28
C GLY A 161 12.15 0.39 -23.13
N ASP A 162 11.13 1.22 -23.39
CA ASP A 162 10.17 1.62 -22.36
C ASP A 162 9.26 0.46 -21.94
N VAL A 163 8.70 0.57 -20.74
CA VAL A 163 7.82 -0.46 -20.17
C VAL A 163 6.45 -0.41 -20.84
N LYS A 164 5.96 -1.56 -21.30
CA LYS A 164 4.56 -1.79 -21.65
C LYS A 164 3.75 -2.06 -20.39
N TYR A 165 2.55 -1.50 -20.31
CA TYR A 165 1.65 -1.74 -19.19
C TYR A 165 0.42 -2.55 -19.61
N VAL A 166 -0.17 -3.21 -18.63
CA VAL A 166 -1.41 -3.99 -18.80
C VAL A 166 -2.60 -3.04 -18.78
N ASP A 167 -3.44 -3.14 -19.78
CA ASP A 167 -4.77 -2.54 -19.79
C ASP A 167 -5.70 -3.41 -18.91
N LEU A 168 -6.04 -2.92 -17.73
CA LEU A 168 -6.88 -3.62 -16.77
C LEU A 168 -8.37 -3.37 -17.01
N THR A 169 -8.70 -2.27 -17.69
CA THR A 169 -10.06 -1.86 -18.04
C THR A 169 -10.53 -2.45 -19.36
N ASN A 170 -9.60 -2.90 -20.20
CA ASN A 170 -9.81 -3.39 -21.57
C ASN A 170 -10.48 -2.36 -22.48
N ASP A 171 -10.14 -1.09 -22.32
CA ASP A 171 -10.64 0.01 -23.15
C ASP A 171 -9.67 0.42 -24.28
N GLY A 172 -8.48 -0.20 -24.30
CA GLY A 172 -7.43 0.04 -25.30
C GLY A 172 -6.52 1.24 -24.98
N ILE A 173 -6.65 1.84 -23.80
CA ILE A 173 -5.87 2.99 -23.36
C ILE A 173 -5.31 2.72 -21.98
N ILE A 174 -4.04 3.03 -21.75
CA ILE A 174 -3.45 2.99 -20.40
C ILE A 174 -3.62 4.36 -19.76
N ASP A 175 -4.45 4.42 -18.73
CA ASP A 175 -4.72 5.63 -17.97
C ASP A 175 -4.77 5.37 -16.44
N ALA A 176 -5.27 6.35 -15.67
CA ALA A 176 -5.35 6.24 -14.21
C ALA A 176 -6.25 5.07 -13.75
N ASN A 177 -7.18 4.60 -14.60
CA ASN A 177 -8.10 3.51 -14.30
C ASN A 177 -7.41 2.13 -14.36
N ASP A 178 -6.24 2.02 -15.02
CA ASP A 178 -5.45 0.79 -15.11
C ASP A 178 -4.46 0.61 -13.94
N ARG A 179 -4.54 1.48 -12.96
CA ARG A 179 -3.73 1.35 -11.75
C ARG A 179 -4.37 0.36 -10.79
N LYS A 180 -3.55 -0.41 -10.10
CA LYS A 180 -3.99 -1.27 -9.00
C LYS A 180 -3.01 -1.21 -7.84
N ALA A 181 -3.39 -1.78 -6.70
CA ALA A 181 -2.49 -1.97 -5.58
C ALA A 181 -1.24 -2.76 -6.02
N ILE A 182 -0.07 -2.18 -5.84
CA ILE A 182 1.23 -2.78 -6.18
C ILE A 182 2.18 -2.71 -4.98
N GLY A 183 3.06 -3.72 -4.87
CA GLY A 183 4.06 -3.76 -3.80
C GLY A 183 3.43 -3.72 -2.40
N TYR A 184 4.16 -3.09 -1.50
CA TYR A 184 3.77 -2.95 -0.10
C TYR A 184 3.39 -1.49 0.22
N SER A 185 2.80 -1.29 1.41
CA SER A 185 2.51 0.04 1.93
C SER A 185 3.79 0.88 2.04
N THR A 186 3.70 2.16 1.65
CA THR A 186 4.82 3.10 1.78
C THR A 186 5.02 3.63 3.21
N THR A 187 4.09 3.36 4.12
CA THR A 187 4.10 3.87 5.49
C THR A 187 4.79 2.96 6.50
N ALA A 188 4.91 1.68 6.18
CA ALA A 188 5.66 0.71 6.99
C ALA A 188 6.25 -0.36 6.06
N PRO A 189 7.57 -0.55 6.04
CA PRO A 189 8.15 -1.66 5.34
C PRO A 189 7.70 -2.96 6.02
N ASP A 190 7.19 -3.88 5.23
CA ASP A 190 7.08 -5.28 5.65
C ASP A 190 8.44 -5.93 5.38
N LEU A 191 9.13 -6.35 6.42
CA LEU A 191 10.35 -7.14 6.32
C LEU A 191 10.02 -8.60 6.04
#